data_c7826763ede3ec8ff6d03f065cd5fdfd
#
_entry.id   c7826763ede3ec8ff6d03f065cd5fdfd
#
_cell.length_a   1.000
_cell.length_b   1.000
_cell.length_c   1.000
_cell.angle_alpha   90.00
_cell.angle_beta   90.00
_cell.angle_gamma   90.00
#
_symmetry.space_group_name_H-M   'P 1'
#
loop_
_entity.id
_entity.type
_entity.pdbx_description
1 polymer ?
#
loop_
_entity_poly.entity_id
_entity_poly.type
_entity_poly.pdbx_seq_one_letter_code
_entity_poly.pdbx_strand_id
1 'polypeptide(L)'
;MFFVFSFSAKGQISKEDNWLDLMNDPEVNFYDVVDAFETEWDGKTIQKGRGWKQFKRWEAFMEPRLFPSGIRNKSNSLFNSYNSSETTSSPSISSGLGNWTLVGPTNGNSLNGIGRINVIAIHPTQVNTLFAGSPAGGLWKSTDDGLSWSTNTDLLPNLGVSAILIDPLNTNIMFIGTGDRDGGDTYSIGVLKSTDAGHTWDPTGLSFNVTQSYRITGLVMHHDSTNHIVAASRTGIYKSLDGGINWSIK
;
A
#
# COMPACT_ATOMS: atom_id res chain seq x y z
N MET A 1 13.17 -20.04 -53.12
CA MET A 1 12.55 -19.28 -52.04
C MET A 1 13.06 -19.90 -50.73
N PHE A 2 14.16 -19.35 -50.20
CA PHE A 2 14.76 -19.86 -48.96
C PHE A 2 14.16 -19.15 -47.77
N PHE A 3 13.50 -19.90 -46.91
CA PHE A 3 13.07 -19.39 -45.60
C PHE A 3 14.27 -19.44 -44.64
N VAL A 4 14.76 -18.28 -44.26
CA VAL A 4 15.73 -18.14 -43.17
C VAL A 4 14.95 -18.11 -41.87
N PHE A 5 14.99 -19.22 -41.12
CA PHE A 5 14.56 -19.21 -39.73
C PHE A 5 15.64 -18.54 -38.88
N SER A 6 15.35 -17.34 -38.41
CA SER A 6 16.17 -16.69 -37.39
C SER A 6 15.91 -17.37 -36.07
N PHE A 7 16.77 -18.26 -35.63
CA PHE A 7 16.82 -18.75 -34.27
C PHE A 7 17.42 -17.62 -33.42
N SER A 8 16.58 -16.98 -32.60
CA SER A 8 17.07 -16.16 -31.50
C SER A 8 17.77 -17.10 -30.51
N ALA A 9 19.07 -16.96 -30.35
CA ALA A 9 19.85 -17.72 -29.40
C ALA A 9 19.37 -17.32 -28.00
N LYS A 10 18.61 -18.21 -27.31
CA LYS A 10 18.45 -18.14 -25.88
C LYS A 10 19.86 -18.26 -25.27
N GLY A 11 20.29 -17.27 -24.52
CA GLY A 11 21.53 -17.37 -23.76
C GLY A 11 21.44 -18.65 -22.90
N GLN A 12 22.40 -19.57 -23.08
CA GLN A 12 22.50 -20.75 -22.22
C GLN A 12 22.85 -20.25 -20.83
N ILE A 13 21.92 -20.42 -19.88
CA ILE A 13 22.20 -20.25 -18.45
C ILE A 13 23.26 -21.28 -18.10
N SER A 14 24.41 -20.82 -17.63
CA SER A 14 25.48 -21.72 -17.22
C SER A 14 25.06 -22.44 -15.93
N LYS A 15 25.48 -23.68 -15.74
CA LYS A 15 25.18 -24.47 -14.54
C LYS A 15 25.76 -23.89 -13.25
N GLU A 16 26.48 -22.79 -13.34
CA GLU A 16 27.16 -22.09 -12.24
C GLU A 16 26.42 -20.83 -11.76
N ASP A 17 25.37 -20.40 -12.46
CA ASP A 17 24.64 -19.20 -12.08
C ASP A 17 23.71 -19.50 -10.89
N ASN A 18 24.00 -18.89 -9.75
CA ASN A 18 23.17 -18.98 -8.54
C ASN A 18 21.84 -18.26 -8.81
N TRP A 19 20.72 -18.89 -8.43
CA TRP A 19 19.37 -18.29 -8.56
C TRP A 19 19.27 -16.86 -8.00
N LEU A 20 20.08 -16.51 -7.00
CA LEU A 20 20.11 -15.18 -6.42
C LEU A 20 20.69 -14.14 -7.38
N ASP A 21 21.72 -14.51 -8.12
CA ASP A 21 22.33 -13.64 -9.14
C ASP A 21 21.36 -13.45 -10.30
N LEU A 22 20.72 -14.53 -10.75
CA LEU A 22 19.67 -14.48 -11.77
C LEU A 22 18.46 -13.66 -11.35
N MET A 23 18.08 -13.74 -10.06
CA MET A 23 16.98 -12.94 -9.50
C MET A 23 17.30 -11.43 -9.52
N ASN A 24 18.55 -11.06 -9.35
CA ASN A 24 19.02 -9.68 -9.39
C ASN A 24 19.29 -9.14 -10.80
N ASP A 25 19.43 -10.00 -11.80
CA ASP A 25 19.59 -9.58 -13.20
C ASP A 25 18.22 -9.36 -13.86
N PRO A 26 17.82 -8.11 -14.19
CA PRO A 26 16.53 -7.81 -14.79
C PRO A 26 16.36 -8.33 -16.23
N GLU A 27 17.43 -8.75 -16.92
CA GLU A 27 17.38 -9.30 -18.27
C GLU A 27 16.96 -10.78 -18.28
N VAL A 28 17.13 -11.49 -17.15
CA VAL A 28 16.77 -12.90 -17.03
C VAL A 28 15.27 -13.04 -16.94
N ASN A 29 14.68 -13.97 -17.69
CA ASN A 29 13.25 -14.24 -17.62
C ASN A 29 12.84 -14.76 -16.23
N PHE A 30 11.68 -14.37 -15.78
CA PHE A 30 11.15 -14.77 -14.46
C PHE A 30 11.12 -16.29 -14.27
N TYR A 31 10.64 -17.01 -15.26
CA TYR A 31 10.55 -18.47 -15.19
C TYR A 31 11.91 -19.16 -15.17
N ASP A 32 12.92 -18.58 -15.83
CA ASP A 32 14.29 -19.11 -15.77
C ASP A 32 14.88 -18.98 -14.35
N VAL A 33 14.54 -17.92 -13.63
CA VAL A 33 14.93 -17.75 -12.21
C VAL A 33 14.21 -18.75 -11.31
N VAL A 34 12.92 -19.01 -11.56
CA VAL A 34 12.13 -20.02 -10.83
C VAL A 34 12.73 -21.41 -11.04
N ASP A 35 13.01 -21.79 -12.28
CA ASP A 35 13.61 -23.09 -12.62
C ASP A 35 14.99 -23.28 -11.97
N ALA A 36 15.82 -22.24 -11.95
CA ALA A 36 17.13 -22.29 -11.29
C ALA A 36 16.99 -22.49 -9.77
N PHE A 37 16.04 -21.78 -9.16
CA PHE A 37 15.75 -21.94 -7.73
C PHE A 37 15.23 -23.34 -7.40
N GLU A 38 14.28 -23.85 -8.17
CA GLU A 38 13.70 -25.18 -7.93
C GLU A 38 14.75 -26.28 -8.15
N THR A 39 15.60 -26.12 -9.16
CA THR A 39 16.72 -27.04 -9.41
C THR A 39 17.70 -27.06 -8.25
N GLU A 40 18.07 -25.89 -7.71
CA GLU A 40 18.99 -25.84 -6.57
C GLU A 40 18.37 -26.41 -5.28
N TRP A 41 17.06 -26.24 -5.10
CA TRP A 41 16.36 -26.69 -3.89
C TRP A 41 15.76 -28.08 -3.99
N ASP A 42 15.89 -28.74 -5.15
CA ASP A 42 15.39 -30.11 -5.32
C ASP A 42 16.05 -31.08 -4.31
N GLY A 43 15.21 -31.83 -3.61
CA GLY A 43 15.63 -32.77 -2.57
C GLY A 43 16.24 -32.15 -1.29
N LYS A 44 16.31 -30.81 -1.17
CA LYS A 44 16.85 -30.15 0.03
C LYS A 44 15.78 -29.87 1.07
N THR A 45 16.12 -30.07 2.34
CA THR A 45 15.26 -29.70 3.46
C THR A 45 15.25 -28.17 3.65
N ILE A 46 14.05 -27.58 3.75
CA ILE A 46 13.90 -26.15 3.96
C ILE A 46 14.45 -25.76 5.34
N GLN A 47 15.46 -24.90 5.36
CA GLN A 47 16.09 -24.37 6.56
C GLN A 47 15.89 -22.86 6.68
N LYS A 48 15.72 -22.39 7.93
CA LYS A 48 15.60 -20.94 8.22
C LYS A 48 16.89 -20.20 7.81
N GLY A 49 16.74 -19.05 7.14
CA GLY A 49 17.87 -18.18 6.78
C GLY A 49 18.60 -18.55 5.48
N ARG A 50 18.13 -19.57 4.75
CA ARG A 50 18.74 -20.02 3.49
C ARG A 50 18.11 -19.43 2.22
N GLY A 51 17.31 -18.38 2.32
CA GLY A 51 16.73 -17.68 1.15
C GLY A 51 15.38 -18.20 0.66
N TRP A 52 14.97 -19.42 1.03
CA TRP A 52 13.75 -20.05 0.50
C TRP A 52 12.49 -19.17 0.68
N LYS A 53 12.27 -18.61 1.89
CA LYS A 53 11.09 -17.76 2.15
C LYS A 53 11.13 -16.44 1.38
N GLN A 54 12.32 -15.86 1.24
CA GLN A 54 12.51 -14.62 0.47
C GLN A 54 12.16 -14.85 -1.00
N PHE A 55 12.70 -15.95 -1.58
CA PHE A 55 12.40 -16.31 -2.96
C PHE A 55 10.89 -16.55 -3.18
N LYS A 56 10.25 -17.37 -2.36
CA LYS A 56 8.81 -17.69 -2.53
C LYS A 56 7.89 -16.45 -2.35
N ARG A 57 8.30 -15.46 -1.56
CA ARG A 57 7.61 -14.15 -1.50
C ARG A 57 7.80 -13.33 -2.77
N TRP A 58 9.02 -13.31 -3.29
CA TRP A 58 9.34 -12.65 -4.54
C TRP A 58 8.59 -13.28 -5.71
N GLU A 59 8.61 -14.61 -5.81
CA GLU A 59 7.89 -15.39 -6.80
C GLU A 59 6.39 -15.07 -6.78
N ALA A 60 5.73 -15.21 -5.63
CA ALA A 60 4.30 -14.92 -5.46
C ALA A 60 3.93 -13.45 -5.79
N PHE A 61 4.85 -12.51 -5.58
CA PHE A 61 4.66 -11.11 -5.96
C PHE A 61 4.81 -10.89 -7.46
N MET A 62 5.80 -11.53 -8.10
CA MET A 62 6.17 -11.29 -9.48
C MET A 62 5.31 -12.06 -10.47
N GLU A 63 4.96 -13.32 -10.16
CA GLU A 63 4.26 -14.22 -11.06
C GLU A 63 2.99 -13.60 -11.67
N PRO A 64 2.00 -13.09 -10.91
CA PRO A 64 0.78 -12.53 -11.48
C PRO A 64 1.02 -11.26 -12.31
N ARG A 65 2.18 -10.60 -12.15
CA ARG A 65 2.56 -9.38 -12.87
C ARG A 65 3.28 -9.67 -14.18
N LEU A 66 3.89 -10.84 -14.30
CA LEU A 66 4.73 -11.22 -15.43
C LEU A 66 4.12 -12.31 -16.30
N PHE A 67 3.04 -12.95 -15.82
CA PHE A 67 2.32 -13.97 -16.58
C PHE A 67 1.69 -13.38 -17.86
N PRO A 68 1.72 -14.07 -19.02
CA PRO A 68 2.38 -15.35 -19.24
C PRO A 68 3.84 -15.24 -19.74
N SER A 69 4.33 -14.02 -20.03
CA SER A 69 5.59 -13.83 -20.76
C SER A 69 6.85 -14.07 -19.90
N GLY A 70 6.76 -13.87 -18.60
CA GLY A 70 7.90 -13.89 -17.70
C GLY A 70 8.93 -12.77 -17.93
N ILE A 71 8.66 -11.82 -18.83
CA ILE A 71 9.58 -10.74 -19.18
C ILE A 71 9.61 -9.73 -18.05
N ARG A 72 10.78 -9.55 -17.44
CA ARG A 72 11.02 -8.56 -16.41
C ARG A 72 11.42 -7.23 -17.05
N ASN A 73 10.58 -6.22 -16.90
CA ASN A 73 10.89 -4.89 -17.41
C ASN A 73 12.00 -4.24 -16.60
N LYS A 74 12.98 -3.64 -17.27
CA LYS A 74 13.97 -2.78 -16.63
C LYS A 74 13.28 -1.66 -15.87
N SER A 75 13.79 -1.31 -14.70
CA SER A 75 13.30 -0.18 -13.90
C SER A 75 13.13 1.11 -14.72
N ASN A 76 13.99 1.29 -15.73
CA ASN A 76 13.96 2.44 -16.62
C ASN A 76 12.91 2.35 -17.74
N SER A 77 12.33 1.18 -18.04
CA SER A 77 11.35 1.05 -19.13
C SER A 77 10.02 1.73 -18.77
N LEU A 78 9.59 1.61 -17.53
CA LEU A 78 8.41 2.32 -17.02
C LEU A 78 8.64 3.83 -16.98
N PHE A 79 9.83 4.26 -16.53
CA PHE A 79 10.21 5.66 -16.50
C PHE A 79 10.37 6.25 -17.92
N ASN A 80 10.95 5.50 -18.85
CA ASN A 80 11.09 5.91 -20.25
C ASN A 80 9.73 5.92 -20.97
N SER A 81 8.83 4.99 -20.66
CA SER A 81 7.47 5.00 -21.18
C SER A 81 6.67 6.19 -20.64
N TYR A 82 6.87 6.55 -19.37
CA TYR A 82 6.30 7.76 -18.77
C TYR A 82 6.82 9.02 -19.45
N ASN A 83 8.13 9.18 -19.60
CA ASN A 83 8.75 10.35 -20.23
C ASN A 83 8.47 10.46 -21.74
N SER A 84 8.28 9.35 -22.45
CA SER A 84 7.91 9.36 -23.87
C SER A 84 6.44 9.77 -24.11
N SER A 85 5.60 9.67 -23.09
CA SER A 85 4.18 10.11 -23.16
C SER A 85 3.96 11.57 -22.84
N GLU A 86 4.97 12.31 -22.36
CA GLU A 86 4.83 13.74 -22.01
C GLU A 86 4.73 14.70 -23.21
N THR A 87 4.81 14.23 -24.45
CA THR A 87 4.77 15.12 -25.62
C THR A 87 3.39 15.31 -26.23
N THR A 88 2.36 14.63 -25.76
CA THR A 88 0.98 14.88 -26.23
C THR A 88 -0.03 14.54 -25.15
N SER A 89 -0.74 15.57 -24.65
CA SER A 89 -2.03 15.51 -23.92
C SER A 89 -2.15 14.36 -22.91
N SER A 90 -2.61 14.67 -21.71
CA SER A 90 -2.95 13.75 -20.62
C SER A 90 -3.19 12.31 -21.08
N PRO A 91 -2.45 11.30 -20.59
CA PRO A 91 -2.66 9.95 -21.00
C PRO A 91 -4.07 9.49 -20.59
N SER A 92 -4.99 9.49 -21.56
CA SER A 92 -6.21 8.71 -21.41
C SER A 92 -5.77 7.24 -21.49
N ILE A 93 -5.69 6.57 -20.36
CA ILE A 93 -5.55 5.12 -20.31
C ILE A 93 -6.88 4.56 -20.79
N SER A 94 -7.04 4.46 -22.12
CA SER A 94 -8.18 3.79 -22.71
C SER A 94 -7.81 2.34 -22.93
N SER A 95 -8.38 1.47 -22.14
CA SER A 95 -8.99 0.19 -22.49
C SER A 95 -9.04 -0.74 -21.28
N GLY A 96 -10.23 -0.93 -20.74
CA GLY A 96 -10.54 -2.05 -19.85
C GLY A 96 -10.28 -1.86 -18.36
N LEU A 97 -9.56 -0.83 -17.93
CA LEU A 97 -9.19 -0.61 -16.53
C LEU A 97 -9.85 0.62 -15.87
N GLY A 98 -10.86 1.21 -16.52
CA GLY A 98 -11.56 2.40 -16.02
C GLY A 98 -10.87 3.72 -16.42
N ASN A 99 -11.62 4.81 -16.41
CA ASN A 99 -11.11 6.16 -16.65
C ASN A 99 -10.56 6.72 -15.34
N TRP A 100 -9.26 6.61 -15.16
CA TRP A 100 -8.58 7.22 -14.01
C TRP A 100 -8.09 8.60 -14.38
N THR A 101 -8.45 9.59 -13.57
CA THR A 101 -7.90 10.95 -13.66
C THR A 101 -7.16 11.27 -12.38
N LEU A 102 -6.10 12.08 -12.49
CA LEU A 102 -5.37 12.54 -11.32
C LEU A 102 -6.23 13.56 -10.57
N VAL A 103 -6.63 13.23 -9.34
CA VAL A 103 -7.50 14.05 -8.48
C VAL A 103 -6.68 14.87 -7.47
N GLY A 104 -5.42 14.53 -7.27
CA GLY A 104 -4.54 15.21 -6.33
C GLY A 104 -3.82 16.42 -6.91
N PRO A 105 -3.08 17.16 -6.09
CA PRO A 105 -2.30 18.31 -6.55
C PRO A 105 -1.30 17.89 -7.62
N THR A 106 -1.32 18.59 -8.77
CA THR A 106 -0.44 18.33 -9.91
C THR A 106 0.83 19.19 -9.89
N ASN A 107 0.84 20.25 -9.08
CA ASN A 107 1.94 21.22 -8.99
C ASN A 107 2.63 21.07 -7.63
N GLY A 108 3.63 20.22 -7.56
CA GLY A 108 4.58 20.19 -6.45
C GLY A 108 5.70 21.22 -6.67
N ASN A 109 6.11 21.89 -5.61
CA ASN A 109 7.39 22.58 -5.61
C ASN A 109 8.51 21.53 -5.86
N SER A 110 9.34 21.75 -6.87
CA SER A 110 10.34 20.80 -7.36
C SER A 110 11.34 20.30 -6.31
N LEU A 111 11.40 20.92 -5.13
CA LEU A 111 12.31 20.57 -4.05
C LEU A 111 11.70 19.65 -2.98
N ASN A 112 10.36 19.72 -2.77
CA ASN A 112 9.71 19.09 -1.62
C ASN A 112 8.67 18.01 -1.99
N GLY A 113 8.41 17.80 -3.29
CA GLY A 113 7.38 16.86 -3.75
C GLY A 113 5.95 17.30 -3.40
N ILE A 114 5.00 16.42 -3.66
CA ILE A 114 3.55 16.68 -3.46
C ILE A 114 3.09 16.20 -2.07
N GLY A 115 3.95 15.53 -1.33
CA GLY A 115 3.62 14.86 -0.07
C GLY A 115 3.15 13.42 -0.29
N ARG A 116 3.08 12.68 0.81
CA ARG A 116 2.69 11.28 0.82
C ARG A 116 1.33 11.12 1.50
N ILE A 117 0.48 10.27 0.92
CA ILE A 117 -0.78 9.84 1.53
C ILE A 117 -0.64 8.36 1.92
N ASN A 118 -0.93 8.04 3.18
CA ASN A 118 -0.88 6.69 3.72
C ASN A 118 -2.16 5.91 3.46
N VAL A 119 -3.30 6.58 3.44
CA VAL A 119 -4.61 5.93 3.36
C VAL A 119 -5.64 6.86 2.72
N ILE A 120 -6.54 6.27 1.94
CA ILE A 120 -7.72 6.95 1.38
C ILE A 120 -8.95 6.15 1.79
N ALA A 121 -10.03 6.84 2.12
CA ALA A 121 -11.34 6.24 2.33
C ALA A 121 -12.41 7.03 1.58
N ILE A 122 -13.39 6.30 1.04
CA ILE A 122 -14.58 6.86 0.40
C ILE A 122 -15.72 6.79 1.41
N HIS A 123 -16.49 7.87 1.50
CA HIS A 123 -17.66 7.88 2.38
C HIS A 123 -18.72 6.87 1.89
N PRO A 124 -19.25 5.98 2.75
CA PRO A 124 -20.12 4.88 2.32
C PRO A 124 -21.39 5.30 1.57
N THR A 125 -21.93 6.48 1.87
CA THR A 125 -23.23 6.95 1.34
C THR A 125 -23.15 8.28 0.59
N GLN A 126 -22.04 9.03 0.71
CA GLN A 126 -21.84 10.32 0.04
C GLN A 126 -20.72 10.15 -0.99
N VAL A 127 -21.08 9.83 -2.23
CA VAL A 127 -20.14 9.44 -3.29
C VAL A 127 -19.04 10.47 -3.57
N ASN A 128 -19.31 11.76 -3.37
CA ASN A 128 -18.35 12.85 -3.61
C ASN A 128 -17.49 13.18 -2.38
N THR A 129 -17.66 12.43 -1.29
CA THR A 129 -16.92 12.67 -0.04
C THR A 129 -15.79 11.67 0.10
N LEU A 130 -14.57 12.20 0.14
CA LEU A 130 -13.32 11.45 0.24
C LEU A 130 -12.56 11.88 1.49
N PHE A 131 -11.80 10.95 2.06
CA PHE A 131 -10.88 11.22 3.15
C PHE A 131 -9.49 10.74 2.77
N ALA A 132 -8.47 11.51 3.13
CA ALA A 132 -7.06 11.18 2.90
C ALA A 132 -6.27 11.38 4.18
N GLY A 133 -5.55 10.35 4.60
CA GLY A 133 -4.66 10.37 5.77
C GLY A 133 -3.21 10.52 5.38
N SER A 134 -2.55 11.55 5.90
CA SER A 134 -1.14 11.85 5.66
C SER A 134 -0.25 11.34 6.81
N PRO A 135 1.03 11.00 6.55
CA PRO A 135 1.95 10.56 7.59
C PRO A 135 2.25 11.61 8.67
N ALA A 136 2.15 12.91 8.34
CA ALA A 136 2.45 14.01 9.25
C ALA A 136 1.56 15.26 9.00
N GLY A 137 0.56 15.16 8.13
CA GLY A 137 -0.30 16.28 7.75
C GLY A 137 -1.77 16.11 8.14
N GLY A 138 -2.09 15.18 9.02
CA GLY A 138 -3.46 14.98 9.52
C GLY A 138 -4.39 14.24 8.57
N LEU A 139 -5.68 14.36 8.88
CA LEU A 139 -6.79 13.87 8.08
C LEU A 139 -7.34 15.00 7.23
N TRP A 140 -7.44 14.77 5.94
CA TRP A 140 -8.01 15.67 4.96
C TRP A 140 -9.34 15.14 4.47
N LYS A 141 -10.29 16.03 4.26
CA LYS A 141 -11.63 15.75 3.74
C LYS A 141 -11.91 16.57 2.49
N SER A 142 -12.43 15.92 1.46
CA SER A 142 -13.04 16.53 0.29
C SER A 142 -14.54 16.20 0.29
N THR A 143 -15.37 17.13 -0.21
CA THR A 143 -16.80 16.93 -0.42
C THR A 143 -17.22 17.18 -1.87
N ASP A 144 -16.25 17.31 -2.76
CA ASP A 144 -16.39 17.69 -4.17
C ASP A 144 -15.54 16.82 -5.10
N ASP A 145 -15.47 15.51 -4.83
CA ASP A 145 -14.70 14.55 -5.61
C ASP A 145 -13.18 14.81 -5.66
N GLY A 146 -12.65 15.47 -4.61
CA GLY A 146 -11.23 15.74 -4.51
C GLY A 146 -10.77 17.02 -5.19
N LEU A 147 -11.69 17.86 -5.68
CA LEU A 147 -11.36 19.16 -6.29
C LEU A 147 -10.82 20.13 -5.24
N SER A 148 -11.35 20.09 -4.02
CA SER A 148 -10.82 20.83 -2.88
C SER A 148 -10.72 19.94 -1.63
N TRP A 149 -9.79 20.31 -0.75
CA TRP A 149 -9.49 19.57 0.47
C TRP A 149 -9.39 20.51 1.66
N SER A 150 -9.94 20.09 2.79
CA SER A 150 -9.85 20.79 4.07
C SER A 150 -9.44 19.82 5.18
N THR A 151 -8.82 20.34 6.25
CA THR A 151 -8.49 19.59 7.45
C THR A 151 -8.99 20.31 8.69
N ASN A 152 -9.30 19.56 9.73
CA ASN A 152 -9.63 20.05 11.06
C ASN A 152 -8.85 19.34 12.16
N THR A 153 -7.82 18.59 11.77
CA THR A 153 -7.01 17.77 12.68
C THR A 153 -5.71 18.45 13.15
N ASP A 154 -5.47 19.70 12.78
CA ASP A 154 -4.23 20.43 13.10
C ASP A 154 -3.98 20.61 14.60
N LEU A 155 -5.04 20.52 15.42
CA LEU A 155 -4.95 20.61 16.88
C LEU A 155 -4.80 19.25 17.59
N LEU A 156 -4.77 18.14 16.83
CA LEU A 156 -4.53 16.83 17.43
C LEU A 156 -3.08 16.72 17.94
N PRO A 157 -2.87 16.00 19.04
CA PRO A 157 -1.51 15.81 19.59
C PRO A 157 -0.55 15.09 18.64
N ASN A 158 -1.09 14.42 17.62
CA ASN A 158 -0.32 13.76 16.57
C ASN A 158 -1.07 13.87 15.24
N LEU A 159 -0.37 14.26 14.19
CA LEU A 159 -0.92 14.50 12.85
C LEU A 159 -0.77 13.29 11.91
N GLY A 160 -0.10 12.20 12.32
CA GLY A 160 0.02 11.01 11.48
C GLY A 160 -1.28 10.23 11.44
N VAL A 161 -1.83 10.01 10.24
CA VAL A 161 -3.01 9.17 10.00
C VAL A 161 -2.64 8.03 9.06
N SER A 162 -2.76 6.81 9.57
CA SER A 162 -2.33 5.57 8.89
C SER A 162 -3.48 4.66 8.48
N ALA A 163 -4.65 4.84 9.11
CA ALA A 163 -5.87 4.09 8.79
C ALA A 163 -7.10 4.96 9.01
N ILE A 164 -8.11 4.78 8.19
CA ILE A 164 -9.41 5.45 8.28
C ILE A 164 -10.49 4.38 8.20
N LEU A 165 -11.47 4.46 9.10
CA LEU A 165 -12.60 3.55 9.15
C LEU A 165 -13.87 4.38 9.37
N ILE A 166 -14.87 4.17 8.54
CA ILE A 166 -16.18 4.83 8.62
C ILE A 166 -17.21 3.74 8.83
N ASP A 167 -18.06 3.90 9.85
CA ASP A 167 -19.14 2.96 10.13
C ASP A 167 -20.19 3.04 8.99
N PRO A 168 -20.42 1.96 8.24
CA PRO A 168 -21.35 1.99 7.11
C PRO A 168 -22.83 2.10 7.56
N LEU A 169 -23.15 1.75 8.81
CA LEU A 169 -24.49 1.84 9.37
C LEU A 169 -24.77 3.20 10.02
N ASN A 170 -23.72 3.88 10.49
CA ASN A 170 -23.79 5.22 11.06
C ASN A 170 -22.53 6.02 10.74
N THR A 171 -22.54 6.74 9.64
CA THR A 171 -21.38 7.48 9.12
C THR A 171 -20.90 8.65 10.00
N ASN A 172 -21.64 8.99 11.06
CA ASN A 172 -21.13 9.89 12.09
C ASN A 172 -20.04 9.23 12.96
N ILE A 173 -20.02 7.89 13.00
CA ILE A 173 -19.00 7.13 13.71
C ILE A 173 -17.83 6.87 12.78
N MET A 174 -16.68 7.40 13.15
CA MET A 174 -15.44 7.20 12.42
C MET A 174 -14.31 6.83 13.38
N PHE A 175 -13.31 6.13 12.85
CA PHE A 175 -12.07 5.84 13.58
C PHE A 175 -10.88 6.17 12.70
N ILE A 176 -9.83 6.72 13.31
CA ILE A 176 -8.53 6.86 12.67
C ILE A 176 -7.45 6.16 13.48
N GLY A 177 -6.60 5.44 12.78
CA GLY A 177 -5.35 4.92 13.32
C GLY A 177 -4.26 5.95 13.15
N THR A 178 -3.52 6.25 14.23
CA THR A 178 -2.51 7.30 14.21
C THR A 178 -1.10 6.76 14.02
N GLY A 179 -0.20 7.64 13.57
CA GLY A 179 1.20 7.38 13.27
C GLY A 179 1.46 7.14 11.78
N ASP A 180 2.73 7.13 11.40
CA ASP A 180 3.15 6.80 10.04
C ASP A 180 3.50 5.31 9.92
N ARG A 181 2.67 4.55 9.21
CA ARG A 181 2.85 3.11 9.08
C ARG A 181 4.08 2.71 8.26
N ASP A 182 4.48 3.54 7.28
CA ASP A 182 5.47 3.18 6.28
C ASP A 182 6.88 3.74 6.57
N GLY A 183 6.99 5.00 6.98
CA GLY A 183 8.28 5.68 7.16
C GLY A 183 8.69 5.89 8.61
N GLY A 184 7.76 6.24 9.46
CA GLY A 184 8.03 6.58 10.86
C GLY A 184 8.23 8.06 11.11
N ASP A 185 7.69 8.91 10.25
CA ASP A 185 7.72 10.36 10.41
C ASP A 185 6.97 10.79 11.68
N THR A 186 5.92 10.05 12.05
CA THR A 186 5.18 10.27 13.30
C THR A 186 4.91 8.96 14.04
N TYR A 187 4.87 9.03 15.36
CA TYR A 187 4.46 7.90 16.22
C TYR A 187 3.00 8.01 16.60
N SER A 188 2.42 6.86 17.01
CA SER A 188 0.99 6.76 17.30
C SER A 188 0.65 7.22 18.72
N ILE A 189 -0.51 7.84 18.85
CA ILE A 189 -1.24 7.98 20.12
C ILE A 189 -2.36 6.94 20.26
N GLY A 190 -2.43 5.97 19.35
CA GLY A 190 -3.42 4.91 19.34
C GLY A 190 -4.49 5.11 18.27
N VAL A 191 -5.69 4.66 18.57
CA VAL A 191 -6.89 4.83 17.74
C VAL A 191 -7.74 5.95 18.32
N LEU A 192 -8.14 6.90 17.48
CA LEU A 192 -9.09 7.95 17.82
C LEU A 192 -10.46 7.62 17.21
N LYS A 193 -11.51 8.04 17.88
CA LYS A 193 -12.91 7.91 17.49
C LYS A 193 -13.55 9.27 17.33
N SER A 194 -14.35 9.43 16.29
CA SER A 194 -15.29 10.52 16.11
C SER A 194 -16.72 9.99 16.23
N THR A 195 -17.63 10.81 16.72
CA THR A 195 -19.10 10.56 16.76
C THR A 195 -19.88 11.63 15.99
N ASP A 196 -19.18 12.51 15.29
CA ASP A 196 -19.70 13.67 14.59
C ASP A 196 -19.15 13.82 13.15
N ALA A 197 -18.97 12.69 12.46
CA ALA A 197 -18.48 12.61 11.07
C ALA A 197 -17.09 13.24 10.88
N GLY A 198 -16.22 13.09 11.89
CA GLY A 198 -14.83 13.53 11.84
C GLY A 198 -14.62 15.00 12.21
N HIS A 199 -15.60 15.67 12.82
CA HIS A 199 -15.43 17.06 13.27
C HIS A 199 -14.61 17.13 14.55
N THR A 200 -14.84 16.21 15.49
CA THR A 200 -14.04 16.08 16.71
C THR A 200 -13.55 14.64 16.90
N TRP A 201 -12.47 14.47 17.65
CA TRP A 201 -11.81 13.20 17.84
C TRP A 201 -11.42 12.98 19.30
N ASP A 202 -11.85 11.84 19.84
CA ASP A 202 -11.57 11.40 21.21
C ASP A 202 -10.69 10.13 21.20
N PRO A 203 -9.79 9.96 22.17
CA PRO A 203 -9.05 8.72 22.35
C PRO A 203 -9.98 7.53 22.62
N THR A 204 -9.64 6.36 22.08
CA THR A 204 -10.28 5.08 22.42
C THR A 204 -9.51 4.38 23.56
N GLY A 205 -9.99 3.19 23.98
CA GLY A 205 -9.26 2.34 24.92
C GLY A 205 -7.92 1.81 24.37
N LEU A 206 -7.66 1.91 23.08
CA LEU A 206 -6.35 1.61 22.48
C LEU A 206 -5.56 2.91 22.30
N SER A 207 -4.93 3.34 23.36
CA SER A 207 -4.11 4.55 23.41
C SER A 207 -2.65 4.22 23.64
N PHE A 208 -1.75 5.00 23.03
CA PHE A 208 -0.31 4.86 23.16
C PHE A 208 0.33 6.18 23.59
N ASN A 209 1.47 6.07 24.26
CA ASN A 209 2.35 7.22 24.45
C ASN A 209 3.28 7.32 23.22
N VAL A 210 3.47 8.52 22.71
CA VAL A 210 4.34 8.78 21.55
C VAL A 210 5.78 8.27 21.74
N THR A 211 6.26 8.26 22.99
CA THR A 211 7.61 7.74 23.31
C THR A 211 7.76 6.23 23.12
N GLN A 212 6.66 5.49 23.00
CA GLN A 212 6.67 4.04 22.77
C GLN A 212 7.00 3.67 21.31
N SER A 213 7.03 4.64 20.41
CA SER A 213 7.31 4.43 18.97
C SER A 213 6.38 3.41 18.31
N TYR A 214 5.16 3.29 18.79
CA TYR A 214 4.14 2.40 18.21
C TYR A 214 3.46 3.05 17.01
N ARG A 215 2.74 2.26 16.23
CA ARG A 215 2.00 2.71 15.04
C ARG A 215 0.79 1.82 14.85
N ILE A 216 -0.33 2.42 14.51
CA ILE A 216 -1.46 1.67 13.94
C ILE A 216 -1.17 1.50 12.45
N THR A 217 -1.29 0.30 11.94
CA THR A 217 -1.00 -0.01 10.53
C THR A 217 -2.26 -0.35 9.72
N GLY A 218 -3.37 -0.60 10.40
CA GLY A 218 -4.64 -0.88 9.75
C GLY A 218 -5.78 -0.95 10.75
N LEU A 219 -6.98 -0.65 10.27
CA LEU A 219 -8.24 -0.80 10.98
C LEU A 219 -9.25 -1.50 10.08
N VAL A 220 -10.00 -2.43 10.64
CA VAL A 220 -11.14 -3.05 9.97
C VAL A 220 -12.31 -3.17 10.94
N MET A 221 -13.52 -3.11 10.41
CA MET A 221 -14.77 -3.23 11.16
C MET A 221 -15.59 -4.37 10.55
N HIS A 222 -16.27 -5.10 11.39
CA HIS A 222 -17.20 -6.13 10.93
C HIS A 222 -18.45 -5.44 10.33
N HIS A 223 -18.84 -5.82 9.13
CA HIS A 223 -19.89 -5.10 8.38
C HIS A 223 -21.29 -5.17 9.02
N ASP A 224 -21.63 -6.29 9.67
CA ASP A 224 -22.91 -6.49 10.33
C ASP A 224 -22.89 -6.16 11.84
N SER A 225 -21.73 -5.90 12.40
CA SER A 225 -21.54 -5.64 13.82
C SER A 225 -20.47 -4.59 14.03
N THR A 226 -20.86 -3.34 13.80
CA THR A 226 -19.93 -2.20 13.74
C THR A 226 -19.24 -1.89 15.07
N ASN A 227 -19.69 -2.48 16.18
CA ASN A 227 -18.96 -2.49 17.44
C ASN A 227 -17.72 -3.41 17.44
N HIS A 228 -17.63 -4.35 16.47
CA HIS A 228 -16.50 -5.25 16.35
C HIS A 228 -15.43 -4.62 15.45
N ILE A 229 -14.34 -4.19 16.05
CA ILE A 229 -13.23 -3.51 15.37
C ILE A 229 -11.95 -4.29 15.65
N VAL A 230 -11.12 -4.39 14.62
CA VAL A 230 -9.77 -4.95 14.73
C VAL A 230 -8.77 -3.89 14.30
N ALA A 231 -7.76 -3.69 15.12
CA ALA A 231 -6.62 -2.81 14.85
C ALA A 231 -5.34 -3.62 14.73
N ALA A 232 -4.62 -3.41 13.63
CA ALA A 232 -3.26 -3.91 13.48
C ALA A 232 -2.28 -2.84 13.93
N SER A 233 -1.31 -3.24 14.73
CA SER A 233 -0.26 -2.37 15.25
C SER A 233 1.09 -3.09 15.17
N ARG A 234 2.18 -2.35 15.30
CA ARG A 234 3.52 -2.93 15.42
C ARG A 234 3.64 -3.92 16.60
N THR A 235 2.83 -3.75 17.63
CA THR A 235 2.87 -4.58 18.87
C THR A 235 1.96 -5.79 18.81
N GLY A 236 1.08 -5.90 17.82
CA GLY A 236 0.17 -7.03 17.66
C GLY A 236 -1.16 -6.64 17.07
N ILE A 237 -2.08 -7.58 17.08
CA ILE A 237 -3.46 -7.40 16.64
C ILE A 237 -4.34 -7.18 17.87
N TYR A 238 -5.11 -6.13 17.86
CA TYR A 238 -6.05 -5.76 18.93
C TYR A 238 -7.48 -5.90 18.41
N LYS A 239 -8.37 -6.38 19.28
CA LYS A 239 -9.79 -6.51 18.97
C LYS A 239 -10.62 -5.78 20.03
N SER A 240 -11.58 -4.99 19.58
CA SER A 240 -12.68 -4.44 20.38
C SER A 240 -13.99 -5.10 19.98
N LEU A 241 -14.90 -5.28 20.93
CA LEU A 241 -16.27 -5.77 20.73
C LEU A 241 -17.34 -4.74 21.15
N ASP A 242 -16.92 -3.56 21.58
CA ASP A 242 -17.73 -2.53 22.19
C ASP A 242 -17.51 -1.13 21.58
N GLY A 243 -17.17 -1.09 20.28
CA GLY A 243 -17.02 0.16 19.55
C GLY A 243 -15.79 0.97 19.96
N GLY A 244 -14.72 0.30 20.39
CA GLY A 244 -13.43 0.91 20.71
C GLY A 244 -13.27 1.32 22.17
N ILE A 245 -14.21 0.97 23.07
CA ILE A 245 -14.10 1.28 24.48
C ILE A 245 -13.03 0.41 25.14
N ASN A 246 -13.11 -0.90 24.94
CA ASN A 246 -12.13 -1.87 25.44
C ASN A 246 -11.47 -2.64 24.30
N TRP A 247 -10.18 -2.95 24.47
CA TRP A 247 -9.39 -3.68 23.49
C TRP A 247 -8.65 -4.84 24.15
N SER A 248 -8.59 -5.97 23.45
CA SER A 248 -7.81 -7.14 23.84
C SER A 248 -6.79 -7.48 22.74
N ILE A 249 -5.57 -7.78 23.13
CA ILE A 249 -4.55 -8.28 22.21
C ILE A 249 -4.84 -9.75 21.86
N LYS A 250 -4.54 -10.16 20.62
CA LYS A 250 -4.74 -11.51 20.10
C LYS A 250 -3.42 -12.13 19.65
#